data_a27d529d86c12dd0d14368ffd560d15e
#
_entry.id   a27d529d86c12dd0d14368ffd560d15e
#
_cell.length_a   1.000
_cell.length_b   1.000
_cell.length_c   1.000
_cell.angle_alpha   90.00
_cell.angle_beta   90.00
_cell.angle_gamma   90.00
#
_symmetry.space_group_name_H-M   'P 1'
#
loop_
_entity.id
_entity.type
_entity.pdbx_description
1 polymer ?
#
loop_
_entity_poly.entity_id
_entity_poly.type
_entity_poly.pdbx_seq_one_letter_code
_entity_poly.pdbx_strand_id
1 'polypeptide(L)'
;MRSFIQAQKMTDNVWMLTDRMGMHMTLLVGTEKALLVDCGYGFDDIPAAVKSITSLPVTLLLTHGHHDHACGAYQFDEALMHRDEEDVFTFYAGQWRRRVWNQATAKGLDLSDWTEEAFT
;
A
#
# COMPACT_ATOMS: atom_id res chain seq x y z
N MET A 1 -7.90 -0.82 11.92
CA MET A 1 -6.66 -0.64 11.12
C MET A 1 -5.96 0.64 11.57
N ARG A 2 -4.72 0.51 11.99
CA ARG A 2 -3.88 1.64 12.35
C ARG A 2 -2.83 1.86 11.26
N SER A 3 -2.11 2.97 11.31
CA SER A 3 -0.99 3.21 10.41
C SER A 3 0.33 3.12 11.18
N PHE A 4 1.19 2.21 10.77
CA PHE A 4 2.59 2.12 11.23
C PHE A 4 3.54 2.62 10.15
N ILE A 5 3.00 3.34 9.16
CA ILE A 5 3.78 3.87 8.04
C ILE A 5 4.84 4.84 8.56
N GLN A 6 6.08 4.61 8.15
CA GLN A 6 7.19 5.53 8.35
C GLN A 6 7.38 6.33 7.06
N ALA A 7 7.44 7.64 7.16
CA ALA A 7 7.59 8.53 6.02
C ALA A 7 8.95 9.22 6.07
N GLN A 8 9.70 9.17 4.96
CA GLN A 8 10.97 9.83 4.82
C GLN A 8 10.93 10.77 3.62
N LYS A 9 11.17 12.05 3.87
CA LYS A 9 11.26 13.05 2.81
C LYS A 9 12.60 12.88 2.07
N MET A 10 12.53 12.53 0.80
CA MET A 10 13.72 12.30 -0.03
C MET A 10 14.17 13.56 -0.75
N THR A 11 13.22 14.32 -1.28
CA THR A 11 13.41 15.63 -1.91
C THR A 11 12.21 16.50 -1.55
N ASP A 12 12.16 17.75 -2.03
CA ASP A 12 11.01 18.62 -1.78
C ASP A 12 9.69 18.04 -2.28
N ASN A 13 9.75 17.14 -3.28
CA ASN A 13 8.58 16.61 -3.96
C ASN A 13 8.42 15.09 -3.82
N VAL A 14 9.38 14.40 -3.22
CA VAL A 14 9.41 12.93 -3.18
C VAL A 14 9.52 12.44 -1.75
N TRP A 15 8.59 11.55 -1.37
CA TRP A 15 8.57 10.89 -0.07
C TRP A 15 8.64 9.38 -0.27
N MET A 16 9.40 8.70 0.58
CA MET A 16 9.37 7.25 0.68
C MET A 16 8.55 6.86 1.91
N LEU A 17 7.53 6.04 1.68
CA LEU A 17 6.71 5.47 2.75
C LEU A 17 7.08 4.01 2.91
N THR A 18 7.18 3.56 4.16
CA THR A 18 7.51 2.16 4.47
C THR A 18 6.42 1.58 5.36
N ASP A 19 5.82 0.47 4.94
CA ASP A 19 4.77 -0.18 5.71
C ASP A 19 5.33 -1.05 6.84
N ARG A 20 4.45 -1.61 7.68
CA ARG A 20 4.86 -2.45 8.81
C ARG A 20 5.55 -3.75 8.40
N MET A 21 5.39 -4.17 7.14
CA MET A 21 6.10 -5.32 6.58
C MET A 21 7.48 -4.96 6.04
N GLY A 22 7.83 -3.67 6.02
CA GLY A 22 9.09 -3.17 5.49
C GLY A 22 9.06 -2.88 3.99
N MET A 23 7.89 -2.85 3.37
CA MET A 23 7.74 -2.55 1.93
C MET A 23 7.70 -1.04 1.69
N HIS A 24 8.35 -0.60 0.63
CA HIS A 24 8.44 0.81 0.26
C HIS A 24 7.41 1.19 -0.79
N MET A 25 6.89 2.40 -0.63
CA MET A 25 5.99 3.06 -1.58
C MET A 25 6.55 4.45 -1.82
N THR A 26 6.38 4.98 -3.02
CA THR A 26 6.89 6.31 -3.37
C THR A 26 5.73 7.26 -3.58
N LEU A 27 5.75 8.38 -2.86
CA LEU A 27 4.77 9.45 -3.03
C LEU A 27 5.44 10.63 -3.74
N LEU A 28 4.92 10.97 -4.91
CA LEU A 28 5.36 12.10 -5.72
C LEU A 28 4.33 13.22 -5.56
N VAL A 29 4.73 14.34 -4.98
CA VAL A 29 3.82 15.47 -4.72
C VAL A 29 4.04 16.55 -5.77
N GLY A 30 3.04 16.75 -6.62
CA GLY A 30 3.04 17.82 -7.61
C GLY A 30 2.49 19.14 -7.06
N THR A 31 2.12 20.04 -7.95
CA THR A 31 1.50 21.32 -7.57
C THR A 31 -0.02 21.21 -7.45
N GLU A 32 -0.67 20.33 -8.23
CA GLU A 32 -2.11 20.16 -8.26
C GLU A 32 -2.56 18.76 -7.87
N LYS A 33 -1.70 17.76 -8.07
CA LYS A 33 -1.98 16.34 -7.83
C LYS A 33 -0.76 15.66 -7.26
N ALA A 34 -0.99 14.51 -6.63
CA ALA A 34 0.07 13.63 -6.18
C ALA A 34 -0.10 12.23 -6.78
N LEU A 35 0.98 11.50 -6.89
CA LEU A 35 1.00 10.12 -7.38
C LEU A 35 1.62 9.23 -6.32
N LEU A 36 0.89 8.21 -5.90
CA LEU A 36 1.44 7.16 -5.05
C LEU A 36 1.78 5.95 -5.92
N VAL A 37 3.03 5.55 -5.89
CA VAL A 37 3.53 4.37 -6.62
C VAL A 37 3.61 3.21 -5.66
N ASP A 38 2.78 2.20 -5.91
CA ASP A 38 2.57 1.02 -5.07
C ASP A 38 1.90 1.34 -3.72
N CYS A 39 1.41 0.34 -3.03
CA CYS A 39 0.60 0.51 -1.83
C CYS A 39 0.83 -0.57 -0.76
N GLY A 40 1.92 -1.34 -0.87
CA GLY A 40 2.33 -2.28 0.15
C GLY A 40 1.40 -3.46 0.36
N TYR A 41 1.48 -4.03 1.55
CA TYR A 41 0.75 -5.25 1.93
C TYR A 41 -0.71 -5.02 2.35
N GLY A 42 -1.08 -3.79 2.67
CA GLY A 42 -2.46 -3.47 3.02
C GLY A 42 -2.83 -3.61 4.49
N PHE A 43 -1.88 -3.76 5.39
CA PHE A 43 -2.12 -3.77 6.83
C PHE A 43 -2.24 -2.37 7.43
N ASP A 44 -1.68 -1.37 6.78
CA ASP A 44 -1.63 0.00 7.28
C ASP A 44 -2.67 0.88 6.58
N ASP A 45 -3.11 1.94 7.28
CA ASP A 45 -3.98 2.96 6.69
C ASP A 45 -3.15 3.88 5.80
N ILE A 46 -3.00 3.49 4.54
CA ILE A 46 -2.15 4.20 3.58
C ILE A 46 -2.73 5.56 3.20
N PRO A 47 -4.05 5.69 2.93
CA PRO A 47 -4.62 7.01 2.67
C PRO A 47 -4.40 8.01 3.82
N ALA A 48 -4.48 7.57 5.07
CA ALA A 48 -4.23 8.44 6.22
C ALA A 48 -2.78 8.92 6.24
N ALA A 49 -1.82 8.03 5.97
CA ALA A 49 -0.41 8.39 5.89
C ALA A 49 -0.15 9.41 4.78
N VAL A 50 -0.76 9.24 3.62
CA VAL A 50 -0.64 10.17 2.49
C VAL A 50 -1.24 11.53 2.85
N LYS A 51 -2.41 11.55 3.47
CA LYS A 51 -3.08 12.79 3.88
C LYS A 51 -2.28 13.58 4.93
N SER A 52 -1.46 12.92 5.72
CA SER A 52 -0.58 13.60 6.67
C SER A 52 0.55 14.38 5.97
N ILE A 53 0.83 14.07 4.70
CA ILE A 53 1.87 14.71 3.91
C ILE A 53 1.29 15.74 2.94
N THR A 54 0.19 15.41 2.26
CA THR A 54 -0.42 16.27 1.26
C THR A 54 -1.93 16.18 1.29
N SER A 55 -2.61 17.31 1.05
CA SER A 55 -4.07 17.37 0.87
C SER A 55 -4.49 17.28 -0.59
N LEU A 56 -3.53 17.16 -1.52
CA LEU A 56 -3.82 17.09 -2.95
C LEU A 56 -4.52 15.77 -3.31
N PRO A 57 -5.30 15.75 -4.40
CA PRO A 57 -5.84 14.51 -4.94
C PRO A 57 -4.71 13.54 -5.29
N VAL A 58 -4.86 12.27 -4.92
CA VAL A 58 -3.83 11.24 -5.09
C VAL A 58 -4.32 10.18 -6.06
N THR A 59 -3.49 9.86 -7.05
CA THR A 59 -3.68 8.72 -7.95
C THR A 59 -2.75 7.61 -7.52
N LEU A 60 -3.28 6.39 -7.40
CA LEU A 60 -2.48 5.19 -7.14
C LEU A 60 -2.05 4.56 -8.47
N LEU A 61 -0.75 4.33 -8.62
CA LEU A 61 -0.18 3.61 -9.74
C LEU A 61 0.54 2.37 -9.22
N LEU A 62 0.17 1.20 -9.73
CA LEU A 62 0.83 -0.06 -9.38
C LEU A 62 1.88 -0.38 -10.43
N THR A 63 3.11 -0.66 -9.99
CA THR A 63 4.18 -1.11 -10.88
C THR A 63 3.89 -2.50 -11.41
N HIS A 64 3.31 -3.36 -10.55
CA HIS A 64 2.87 -4.71 -10.90
C HIS A 64 1.89 -5.20 -9.84
N GLY A 65 1.29 -6.35 -10.06
CA GLY A 65 0.18 -6.87 -9.26
C GLY A 65 0.57 -7.79 -8.10
N HIS A 66 1.86 -7.94 -7.76
CA HIS A 66 2.29 -8.80 -6.67
C HIS A 66 1.80 -8.29 -5.31
N HIS A 67 1.60 -9.21 -4.35
CA HIS A 67 0.98 -8.93 -3.06
C HIS A 67 1.69 -7.87 -2.23
N ASP A 68 3.02 -7.82 -2.29
CA ASP A 68 3.82 -6.87 -1.51
C ASP A 68 3.73 -5.42 -2.03
N HIS A 69 3.24 -5.24 -3.24
CA HIS A 69 3.07 -3.92 -3.87
C HIS A 69 1.62 -3.51 -4.05
N ALA A 70 0.69 -4.46 -4.11
CA ALA A 70 -0.68 -4.21 -4.58
C ALA A 70 -1.78 -4.55 -3.57
N CYS A 71 -1.49 -5.26 -2.48
CA CYS A 71 -2.53 -5.67 -1.52
C CYS A 71 -3.24 -4.50 -0.85
N GLY A 72 -2.61 -3.34 -0.74
CA GLY A 72 -3.22 -2.14 -0.17
C GLY A 72 -4.19 -1.41 -1.11
N ALA A 73 -4.34 -1.85 -2.35
CA ALA A 73 -5.15 -1.16 -3.36
C ALA A 73 -6.64 -1.06 -2.97
N TYR A 74 -7.14 -1.98 -2.14
CA TYR A 74 -8.53 -1.95 -1.68
C TYR A 74 -8.89 -0.65 -0.91
N GLN A 75 -7.90 0.09 -0.44
CA GLN A 75 -8.10 1.34 0.30
C GLN A 75 -8.32 2.55 -0.61
N PHE A 76 -8.22 2.36 -1.93
CA PHE A 76 -8.36 3.40 -2.93
C PHE A 76 -9.55 3.09 -3.84
N ASP A 77 -10.21 4.14 -4.35
CA ASP A 77 -11.35 3.97 -5.25
C ASP A 77 -10.94 3.36 -6.59
N GLU A 78 -9.74 3.68 -7.05
CA GLU A 78 -9.19 3.12 -8.29
C GLU A 78 -7.67 3.09 -8.25
N ALA A 79 -7.09 2.23 -9.06
CA ALA A 79 -5.64 2.12 -9.24
C ALA A 79 -5.34 1.95 -10.73
N LEU A 80 -4.26 2.58 -11.16
CA LEU A 80 -3.75 2.43 -12.52
C LEU A 80 -2.70 1.33 -12.55
N MET A 81 -2.76 0.47 -13.55
CA MET A 81 -1.74 -0.56 -13.80
C MET A 81 -1.80 -0.97 -15.27
N HIS A 82 -0.71 -1.58 -15.73
CA HIS A 82 -0.71 -2.17 -17.06
C HIS A 82 -1.73 -3.33 -17.11
N ARG A 83 -2.51 -3.43 -18.19
CA ARG A 83 -3.56 -4.45 -18.30
C ARG A 83 -3.02 -5.88 -18.21
N ASP A 84 -1.77 -6.12 -18.62
CA ASP A 84 -1.14 -7.43 -18.53
C ASP A 84 -0.88 -7.86 -17.08
N GLU A 85 -1.02 -6.94 -16.11
CA GLU A 85 -0.90 -7.21 -14.68
C GLU A 85 -2.23 -7.53 -14.01
N GLU A 86 -3.37 -7.45 -14.70
CA GLU A 86 -4.67 -7.67 -14.08
C GLU A 86 -4.82 -9.07 -13.49
N ASP A 87 -4.38 -10.10 -14.20
CA ASP A 87 -4.44 -11.48 -13.71
C ASP A 87 -3.49 -11.69 -12.53
N VAL A 88 -2.30 -11.10 -12.59
CA VAL A 88 -1.31 -11.12 -11.51
C VAL A 88 -1.90 -10.45 -10.28
N PHE A 89 -2.50 -9.28 -10.43
CA PHE A 89 -3.16 -8.55 -9.37
C PHE A 89 -4.27 -9.37 -8.72
N THR A 90 -5.17 -9.95 -9.52
CA THR A 90 -6.28 -10.76 -9.02
C THR A 90 -5.78 -11.95 -8.21
N PHE A 91 -4.73 -12.61 -8.68
CA PHE A 91 -4.16 -13.76 -7.99
C PHE A 91 -3.47 -13.34 -6.68
N TYR A 92 -2.53 -12.40 -6.72
CA TYR A 92 -1.71 -12.08 -5.56
C TYR A 92 -2.39 -11.11 -4.58
N ALA A 93 -3.04 -10.07 -5.06
CA ALA A 93 -3.67 -9.09 -4.19
C ALA A 93 -5.08 -9.49 -3.77
N GLY A 94 -5.73 -10.35 -4.55
CA GLY A 94 -7.07 -10.84 -4.25
C GLY A 94 -7.08 -12.19 -3.54
N GLN A 95 -6.41 -13.20 -4.11
CA GLN A 95 -6.53 -14.59 -3.64
C GLN A 95 -5.46 -14.99 -2.61
N TRP A 96 -4.35 -14.28 -2.55
CA TRP A 96 -3.21 -14.61 -1.67
C TRP A 96 -3.28 -13.98 -0.28
N ARG A 97 -4.39 -13.35 0.08
CA ARG A 97 -4.48 -12.58 1.33
C ARG A 97 -4.23 -13.44 2.57
N ARG A 98 -4.69 -14.70 2.57
CA ARG A 98 -4.39 -15.62 3.68
C ARG A 98 -2.89 -15.92 3.79
N ARG A 99 -2.19 -16.08 2.68
CA ARG A 99 -0.73 -16.28 2.69
C ARG A 99 -0.01 -15.06 3.21
N VAL A 100 -0.48 -13.88 2.86
CA VAL A 100 0.07 -12.61 3.36
C VAL A 100 -0.13 -12.52 4.88
N TRP A 101 -1.32 -12.88 5.36
CA TRP A 101 -1.58 -12.95 6.80
C TRP A 101 -0.61 -13.89 7.51
N ASN A 102 -0.40 -15.07 6.95
CA ASN A 102 0.52 -16.06 7.52
C ASN A 102 1.97 -15.56 7.52
N GLN A 103 2.39 -14.87 6.48
CA GLN A 103 3.72 -14.25 6.42
C GLN A 103 3.90 -13.20 7.53
N ALA A 104 2.92 -12.33 7.70
CA ALA A 104 2.97 -11.29 8.73
C ALA A 104 3.02 -11.89 10.13
N THR A 105 2.21 -12.91 10.38
CA THR A 105 2.19 -13.63 11.65
C THR A 105 3.54 -14.30 11.93
N ALA A 106 4.11 -14.95 10.91
CA ALA A 106 5.41 -15.64 11.04
C ALA A 106 6.54 -14.65 11.33
N LYS A 107 6.44 -13.41 10.87
CA LYS A 107 7.40 -12.35 11.19
C LYS A 107 7.23 -11.76 12.57
N GLY A 108 6.15 -12.12 13.29
CA GLY A 108 5.87 -11.59 14.61
C GLY A 108 5.40 -10.14 14.61
N LEU A 109 4.75 -9.70 13.54
CA LEU A 109 4.26 -8.34 13.43
C LEU A 109 3.10 -8.07 14.38
N ASP A 110 2.97 -6.81 14.80
CA ASP A 110 1.82 -6.35 15.57
C ASP A 110 0.60 -6.25 14.64
N LEU A 111 -0.31 -7.23 14.77
CA LEU A 111 -1.58 -7.29 14.05
C LEU A 111 -2.77 -7.12 15.00
N SER A 112 -2.56 -6.48 16.16
CA SER A 112 -3.60 -6.31 17.19
C SER A 112 -4.79 -5.46 16.72
N ASP A 113 -4.61 -4.67 15.66
CA ASP A 113 -5.67 -3.88 15.01
C ASP A 113 -6.43 -4.63 13.91
N TRP A 114 -6.11 -5.93 13.72
CA TRP A 114 -6.71 -6.77 12.67
C TRP A 114 -7.27 -8.07 13.24
N THR A 115 -8.24 -8.65 12.53
CA THR A 115 -8.60 -10.06 12.66
C THR A 115 -8.26 -10.76 11.34
N GLU A 116 -7.98 -12.05 11.40
CA GLU A 116 -7.69 -12.83 10.19
C GLU A 116 -8.85 -12.74 9.19
N GLU A 117 -10.08 -12.86 9.67
CA GLU A 117 -11.28 -12.80 8.83
C GLU A 117 -11.41 -11.44 8.13
N ALA A 118 -11.12 -10.35 8.83
CA ALA A 118 -11.22 -9.01 8.25
C ALA A 118 -10.18 -8.77 7.16
N PHE A 119 -9.00 -9.38 7.29
CA PHE A 119 -7.94 -9.22 6.31
C PHE A 119 -8.11 -10.17 5.12
N THR A 120 -8.45 -11.41 5.38
CA THR A 120 -8.59 -12.42 4.33
C THR A 120 -9.99 -12.44 3.74
#